data_293e46bdb1960b69a46ede380f189d10
#
_entry.id   293e46bdb1960b69a46ede380f189d10
#
_cell.length_a   1.000
_cell.length_b   1.000
_cell.length_c   1.000
_cell.angle_alpha   90.00
_cell.angle_beta   90.00
_cell.angle_gamma   90.00
#
_symmetry.space_group_name_H-M   'P 1'
#
loop_
_entity.id
_entity.type
_entity.pdbx_description
1 polymer ?
#
loop_
_entity_poly.entity_id
_entity_poly.type
_entity_poly.pdbx_seq_one_letter_code
_entity_poly.pdbx_strand_id
1 'polypeptide(L)'
;VPSEDLARKLEAHNVPRNIIHTTGIPVRKSFYEELKNPSPKEKGTVLIMGGGLGLGNITDTLLRLDKVDSVSQFIIATGQNINLYEEVASIRSSLRHPVDLHSYTNKVAEMMSKSELIVTKPGALTCTEALTMNLPMVLVNALPGQERANAQHLEEQGCAVWTRKNELADTVDGLLKNEDKLKQMALACGNDKKDSALEIVQILDHMLESNTN
;
A
#
# COMPACT_ATOMS: atom_id res chain seq x y z
N VAL A 1 -4.00 -0.17 19.05
CA VAL A 1 -4.51 -1.06 17.98
C VAL A 1 -4.71 -0.30 16.69
N PRO A 2 -4.65 -0.98 15.51
CA PRO A 2 -4.75 -0.34 14.20
C PRO A 2 -6.10 0.29 13.87
N SER A 3 -7.20 -0.24 14.37
CA SER A 3 -8.54 0.21 13.98
C SER A 3 -9.58 -0.01 15.08
N GLU A 4 -10.70 0.70 14.99
CA GLU A 4 -11.85 0.54 15.91
C GLU A 4 -12.48 -0.86 15.79
N ASP A 5 -12.43 -1.51 14.63
CA ASP A 5 -12.89 -2.88 14.48
C ASP A 5 -12.08 -3.86 15.30
N LEU A 6 -10.75 -3.65 15.37
CA LEU A 6 -9.89 -4.47 16.21
C LEU A 6 -10.07 -4.13 17.70
N ALA A 7 -10.33 -2.87 18.03
CA ALA A 7 -10.67 -2.47 19.39
C ALA A 7 -11.95 -3.21 19.86
N ARG A 8 -13.02 -3.19 19.07
CA ARG A 8 -14.26 -3.93 19.37
C ARG A 8 -14.05 -5.44 19.53
N LYS A 9 -13.17 -6.04 18.72
CA LYS A 9 -12.82 -7.46 18.87
C LYS A 9 -12.12 -7.74 20.21
N LEU A 10 -11.22 -6.86 20.65
CA LEU A 10 -10.56 -6.99 21.95
C LEU A 10 -11.56 -6.83 23.11
N GLU A 11 -12.47 -5.87 23.02
CA GLU A 11 -13.57 -5.72 24.01
C GLU A 11 -14.43 -7.01 24.11
N ALA A 12 -14.75 -7.62 22.97
CA ALA A 12 -15.46 -8.90 22.92
C ALA A 12 -14.69 -10.07 23.58
N HIS A 13 -13.36 -9.92 23.72
CA HIS A 13 -12.48 -10.84 24.46
C HIS A 13 -12.17 -10.36 25.88
N ASN A 14 -13.03 -9.51 26.45
CA ASN A 14 -12.93 -8.96 27.82
C ASN A 14 -11.71 -8.08 28.09
N VAL A 15 -11.14 -7.46 27.08
CA VAL A 15 -10.14 -6.39 27.29
C VAL A 15 -10.88 -5.09 27.57
N PRO A 16 -10.63 -4.42 28.73
CA PRO A 16 -11.29 -3.17 29.08
C PRO A 16 -11.06 -2.08 28.05
N ARG A 17 -12.13 -1.37 27.65
CA ARG A 17 -12.06 -0.32 26.61
C ARG A 17 -11.10 0.82 26.97
N ASN A 18 -11.02 1.18 28.25
CA ASN A 18 -10.18 2.27 28.73
C ASN A 18 -8.67 2.04 28.59
N ILE A 19 -8.22 0.81 28.30
CA ILE A 19 -6.82 0.50 28.02
C ILE A 19 -6.57 0.21 26.52
N ILE A 20 -7.59 0.34 25.68
CA ILE A 20 -7.47 0.13 24.24
C ILE A 20 -7.37 1.49 23.54
N HIS A 21 -6.24 1.76 22.94
CA HIS A 21 -5.99 2.98 22.15
C HIS A 21 -5.96 2.66 20.66
N THR A 22 -6.79 3.35 19.87
CA THR A 22 -6.86 3.18 18.41
C THR A 22 -5.99 4.22 17.74
N THR A 23 -4.73 3.89 17.54
CA THR A 23 -3.69 4.79 17.03
C THR A 23 -3.41 4.64 15.54
N GLY A 24 -3.95 3.60 14.89
CA GLY A 24 -3.53 3.26 13.54
C GLY A 24 -2.20 2.51 13.50
N ILE A 25 -1.62 2.41 12.30
CA ILE A 25 -0.30 1.80 12.05
C ILE A 25 0.68 2.91 11.70
N PRO A 26 1.79 3.06 12.45
CA PRO A 26 2.78 4.09 12.15
C PRO A 26 3.51 3.82 10.83
N VAL A 27 3.69 4.85 10.03
CA VAL A 27 4.53 4.83 8.84
C VAL A 27 5.81 5.62 9.06
N ARG A 28 6.83 5.38 8.26
CA ARG A 28 8.11 6.08 8.36
C ARG A 28 7.94 7.57 8.09
N LYS A 29 8.74 8.40 8.75
CA LYS A 29 8.75 9.86 8.60
C LYS A 29 8.89 10.32 7.15
N SER A 30 9.63 9.56 6.33
CA SER A 30 9.83 9.86 4.90
C SER A 30 8.52 9.96 4.10
N PHE A 31 7.45 9.28 4.50
CA PHE A 31 6.14 9.42 3.85
C PHE A 31 5.50 10.78 4.12
N TYR A 32 5.61 11.28 5.35
CA TYR A 32 5.11 12.62 5.70
C TYR A 32 5.98 13.73 5.10
N GLU A 33 7.27 13.50 4.94
CA GLU A 33 8.19 14.42 4.27
C GLU A 33 7.88 14.52 2.77
N GLU A 34 7.65 13.39 2.10
CA GLU A 34 7.26 13.33 0.69
C GLU A 34 5.90 14.02 0.46
N LEU A 35 4.93 13.90 1.37
CA LEU A 35 3.65 14.61 1.27
C LEU A 35 3.77 16.13 1.31
N LYS A 36 4.82 16.69 1.94
CA LYS A 36 5.04 18.15 1.98
C LYS A 36 5.54 18.70 0.65
N ASN A 37 6.33 17.91 -0.07
CA ASN A 37 6.88 18.25 -1.39
C ASN A 37 6.78 17.02 -2.30
N PRO A 38 5.57 16.69 -2.76
CA PRO A 38 5.35 15.45 -3.49
C PRO A 38 6.07 15.45 -4.83
N SER A 39 6.71 14.34 -5.13
CA SER A 39 7.20 14.06 -6.48
C SER A 39 6.03 14.06 -7.47
N PRO A 40 6.18 14.66 -8.65
CA PRO A 40 5.09 14.76 -9.60
C PRO A 40 4.62 13.37 -10.05
N LYS A 41 3.29 13.18 -10.10
CA LYS A 41 2.72 11.95 -10.64
C LYS A 41 3.07 11.81 -12.11
N GLU A 42 3.47 10.61 -12.49
CA GLU A 42 3.79 10.25 -13.87
C GLU A 42 2.64 9.40 -14.43
N LYS A 43 1.92 9.95 -15.42
CA LYS A 43 0.70 9.34 -15.97
C LYS A 43 0.97 7.93 -16.50
N GLY A 44 0.09 6.97 -16.16
CA GLY A 44 0.23 5.56 -16.54
C GLY A 44 1.30 4.80 -15.77
N THR A 45 1.89 5.39 -14.72
CA THR A 45 2.89 4.71 -13.88
C THR A 45 2.22 3.81 -12.86
N VAL A 46 2.58 2.53 -12.90
CA VAL A 46 2.10 1.50 -11.96
C VAL A 46 3.24 1.02 -11.08
N LEU A 47 3.07 1.16 -9.76
CA LEU A 47 3.99 0.57 -8.78
C LEU A 47 3.59 -0.88 -8.50
N ILE A 48 4.53 -1.80 -8.58
CA ILE A 48 4.33 -3.21 -8.19
C ILE A 48 5.27 -3.55 -7.05
N MET A 49 4.72 -3.97 -5.91
CA MET A 49 5.54 -4.38 -4.77
C MET A 49 4.86 -5.44 -3.91
N GLY A 50 5.67 -6.35 -3.34
CA GLY A 50 5.23 -7.46 -2.48
C GLY A 50 5.56 -7.25 -1.00
N GLY A 51 5.76 -6.00 -0.57
CA GLY A 51 6.26 -5.66 0.76
C GLY A 51 7.76 -5.89 0.92
N GLY A 52 8.30 -5.66 2.11
CA GLY A 52 9.74 -5.69 2.38
C GLY A 52 10.45 -7.02 2.10
N LEU A 53 9.72 -8.14 2.12
CA LEU A 53 10.24 -9.47 1.80
C LEU A 53 10.09 -9.84 0.32
N GLY A 54 9.49 -8.97 -0.51
CA GLY A 54 9.26 -9.26 -1.92
C GLY A 54 8.38 -10.50 -2.15
N LEU A 55 7.36 -10.68 -1.29
CA LEU A 55 6.45 -11.82 -1.40
C LEU A 55 5.34 -11.52 -2.41
N GLY A 56 4.92 -12.54 -3.11
CA GLY A 56 3.91 -12.47 -4.16
C GLY A 56 4.50 -12.81 -5.51
N ASN A 57 3.65 -13.08 -6.47
CA ASN A 57 4.07 -13.45 -7.83
C ASN A 57 4.25 -12.18 -8.68
N ILE A 58 5.28 -11.36 -8.34
CA ILE A 58 5.54 -10.06 -8.98
C ILE A 58 5.82 -10.23 -10.47
N THR A 59 6.63 -11.21 -10.84
CA THR A 59 6.97 -11.47 -12.25
C THR A 59 5.73 -11.80 -13.09
N ASP A 60 4.85 -12.67 -12.61
CA ASP A 60 3.62 -12.98 -13.32
C ASP A 60 2.67 -11.79 -13.37
N THR A 61 2.59 -11.00 -12.28
CA THR A 61 1.85 -9.73 -12.25
C THR A 61 2.37 -8.78 -13.32
N LEU A 62 3.68 -8.57 -13.38
CA LEU A 62 4.34 -7.73 -14.37
C LEU A 62 4.05 -8.19 -15.81
N LEU A 63 4.23 -9.48 -16.11
CA LEU A 63 4.00 -10.05 -17.46
C LEU A 63 2.53 -9.92 -17.92
N ARG A 64 1.58 -9.92 -16.98
CA ARG A 64 0.16 -9.67 -17.28
C ARG A 64 -0.10 -8.22 -17.60
N LEU A 65 0.47 -7.34 -16.79
CA LEU A 65 0.26 -5.89 -16.91
C LEU A 65 1.07 -5.28 -18.06
N ASP A 66 2.15 -5.92 -18.50
CA ASP A 66 2.92 -5.48 -19.66
C ASP A 66 2.12 -5.50 -20.98
N LYS A 67 0.96 -6.17 -20.99
CA LYS A 67 0.04 -6.20 -22.13
C LYS A 67 -0.99 -5.06 -22.12
N VAL A 68 -1.03 -4.26 -21.06
CA VAL A 68 -2.03 -3.19 -20.84
C VAL A 68 -1.56 -1.90 -21.48
N ASP A 69 -2.29 -1.41 -22.48
CA ASP A 69 -1.89 -0.25 -23.28
C ASP A 69 -1.97 1.09 -22.49
N SER A 70 -2.79 1.18 -21.45
CA SER A 70 -2.88 2.37 -20.59
C SER A 70 -1.72 2.52 -19.60
N VAL A 71 -0.90 1.49 -19.43
CA VAL A 71 0.34 1.56 -18.65
C VAL A 71 1.42 2.24 -19.49
N SER A 72 2.10 3.24 -18.91
CA SER A 72 3.26 3.89 -19.53
C SER A 72 4.59 3.32 -19.05
N GLN A 73 4.66 2.96 -17.78
CA GLN A 73 5.86 2.37 -17.16
C GLN A 73 5.52 1.65 -15.86
N PHE A 74 6.45 0.84 -15.40
CA PHE A 74 6.41 0.20 -14.10
C PHE A 74 7.53 0.70 -13.19
N ILE A 75 7.19 0.90 -11.92
CA ILE A 75 8.16 0.96 -10.83
C ILE A 75 8.03 -0.36 -10.06
N ILE A 76 9.13 -1.08 -9.85
CA ILE A 76 9.09 -2.38 -9.17
C ILE A 76 10.03 -2.36 -7.98
N ALA A 77 9.50 -2.69 -6.79
CA ALA A 77 10.29 -2.86 -5.58
C ALA A 77 10.22 -4.32 -5.12
N THR A 78 11.35 -5.04 -5.25
CA THR A 78 11.45 -6.46 -4.88
C THR A 78 11.80 -6.68 -3.41
N GLY A 79 12.06 -5.58 -2.67
CA GLY A 79 12.48 -5.65 -1.27
C GLY A 79 13.79 -6.41 -1.10
N GLN A 80 13.86 -7.28 -0.10
CA GLN A 80 15.04 -8.09 0.20
C GLN A 80 15.17 -9.36 -0.67
N ASN A 81 14.23 -9.59 -1.60
CA ASN A 81 14.23 -10.77 -2.45
C ASN A 81 15.15 -10.58 -3.66
N ILE A 82 16.42 -10.96 -3.50
CA ILE A 82 17.46 -10.85 -4.55
C ILE A 82 17.10 -11.73 -5.75
N ASN A 83 16.60 -12.95 -5.54
CA ASN A 83 16.23 -13.85 -6.64
C ASN A 83 15.13 -13.24 -7.51
N LEU A 84 14.14 -12.60 -6.90
CA LEU A 84 13.09 -11.90 -7.62
C LEU A 84 13.64 -10.69 -8.39
N TYR A 85 14.60 -9.97 -7.81
CA TYR A 85 15.28 -8.87 -8.50
C TYR A 85 15.97 -9.35 -9.78
N GLU A 86 16.75 -10.43 -9.68
CA GLU A 86 17.47 -11.04 -10.81
C GLU A 86 16.50 -11.59 -11.87
N GLU A 87 15.40 -12.22 -11.43
CA GLU A 87 14.35 -12.72 -12.32
C GLU A 87 13.74 -11.57 -13.14
N VAL A 88 13.32 -10.49 -12.51
CA VAL A 88 12.74 -9.31 -13.19
C VAL A 88 13.79 -8.64 -14.07
N ALA A 89 15.03 -8.50 -13.60
CA ALA A 89 16.13 -7.92 -14.38
C ALA A 89 16.40 -8.68 -15.66
N SER A 90 16.31 -10.03 -15.64
CA SER A 90 16.55 -10.89 -16.80
C SER A 90 15.52 -10.71 -17.92
N ILE A 91 14.27 -10.39 -17.57
CA ILE A 91 13.19 -10.21 -18.56
C ILE A 91 12.95 -8.76 -18.95
N ARG A 92 13.53 -7.79 -18.21
CA ARG A 92 13.26 -6.36 -18.35
C ARG A 92 13.39 -5.84 -19.78
N SER A 93 14.40 -6.28 -20.52
CA SER A 93 14.66 -5.84 -21.89
C SER A 93 13.67 -6.39 -22.93
N SER A 94 12.87 -7.40 -22.58
CA SER A 94 11.86 -8.00 -23.44
C SER A 94 10.45 -7.46 -23.22
N LEU A 95 10.28 -6.61 -22.20
CA LEU A 95 8.98 -6.01 -21.88
C LEU A 95 8.65 -4.85 -22.82
N ARG A 96 7.35 -4.64 -23.04
CA ARG A 96 6.84 -3.53 -23.87
C ARG A 96 7.02 -2.19 -23.20
N HIS A 97 6.88 -2.15 -21.86
CA HIS A 97 6.91 -0.93 -21.08
C HIS A 97 8.22 -0.79 -20.29
N PRO A 98 8.74 0.42 -20.14
CA PRO A 98 9.91 0.68 -19.29
C PRO A 98 9.68 0.20 -17.86
N VAL A 99 10.74 -0.31 -17.25
CA VAL A 99 10.72 -0.78 -15.85
C VAL A 99 11.83 -0.08 -15.07
N ASP A 100 11.46 0.65 -14.04
CA ASP A 100 12.35 1.16 -13.00
C ASP A 100 12.40 0.12 -11.86
N LEU A 101 13.49 -0.66 -11.82
CA LEU A 101 13.62 -1.83 -10.94
C LEU A 101 14.50 -1.50 -9.74
N HIS A 102 13.96 -1.73 -8.55
CA HIS A 102 14.63 -1.52 -7.28
C HIS A 102 14.62 -2.80 -6.42
N SER A 103 15.73 -3.05 -5.73
CA SER A 103 15.81 -3.98 -4.61
C SER A 103 15.25 -3.34 -3.32
N TYR A 104 15.80 -3.67 -2.15
CA TYR A 104 15.46 -2.97 -0.91
C TYR A 104 15.87 -1.49 -0.99
N THR A 105 14.92 -0.59 -0.69
CA THR A 105 15.13 0.85 -0.83
C THR A 105 14.38 1.65 0.22
N ASN A 106 14.89 2.82 0.57
CA ASN A 106 14.22 3.80 1.42
C ASN A 106 13.35 4.80 0.62
N LYS A 107 13.33 4.70 -0.72
CA LYS A 107 12.63 5.63 -1.61
C LYS A 107 11.17 5.22 -1.90
N VAL A 108 10.57 4.34 -1.09
CA VAL A 108 9.21 3.85 -1.31
C VAL A 108 8.18 4.99 -1.33
N ALA A 109 8.34 6.01 -0.48
CA ALA A 109 7.46 7.18 -0.48
C ALA A 109 7.50 7.94 -1.82
N GLU A 110 8.71 8.19 -2.36
CA GLU A 110 8.91 8.81 -3.68
C GLU A 110 8.29 7.96 -4.79
N MET A 111 8.49 6.64 -4.77
CA MET A 111 7.89 5.73 -5.75
C MET A 111 6.37 5.78 -5.72
N MET A 112 5.78 5.78 -4.52
CA MET A 112 4.32 5.90 -4.35
C MET A 112 3.80 7.27 -4.82
N SER A 113 4.56 8.35 -4.58
CA SER A 113 4.21 9.70 -5.02
C SER A 113 4.14 9.81 -6.55
N LYS A 114 5.11 9.21 -7.26
CA LYS A 114 5.20 9.20 -8.71
C LYS A 114 4.13 8.33 -9.39
N SER A 115 3.59 7.34 -8.69
CA SER A 115 2.68 6.35 -9.26
C SER A 115 1.22 6.79 -9.21
N GLU A 116 0.44 6.43 -10.23
CA GLU A 116 -1.01 6.61 -10.23
C GLU A 116 -1.75 5.48 -9.50
N LEU A 117 -1.15 4.28 -9.47
CA LEU A 117 -1.74 3.07 -8.94
C LEU A 117 -0.67 2.16 -8.35
N ILE A 118 -0.98 1.47 -7.26
CA ILE A 118 -0.15 0.38 -6.75
C ILE A 118 -0.85 -0.96 -6.91
N VAL A 119 -0.11 -1.96 -7.41
CA VAL A 119 -0.53 -3.37 -7.40
C VAL A 119 0.28 -4.11 -6.34
N THR A 120 -0.40 -4.62 -5.32
CA THR A 120 0.26 -5.24 -4.17
C THR A 120 -0.62 -6.31 -3.52
N LYS A 121 -0.04 -7.09 -2.62
CA LYS A 121 -0.82 -7.90 -1.68
C LYS A 121 -1.36 -7.01 -0.54
N PRO A 122 -2.48 -7.36 0.12
CA PRO A 122 -3.09 -6.53 1.15
C PRO A 122 -2.37 -6.65 2.51
N GLY A 123 -1.05 -6.47 2.50
CA GLY A 123 -0.23 -6.41 3.71
C GLY A 123 -0.41 -5.09 4.45
N ALA A 124 -0.61 -5.15 5.77
CA ALA A 124 -0.99 -3.99 6.58
C ALA A 124 -0.06 -2.78 6.41
N LEU A 125 1.28 -2.97 6.46
CA LEU A 125 2.23 -1.87 6.33
C LEU A 125 2.18 -1.21 4.95
N THR A 126 2.26 -1.98 3.87
CA THR A 126 2.22 -1.44 2.51
C THR A 126 0.90 -0.72 2.22
N CYS A 127 -0.23 -1.29 2.67
CA CYS A 127 -1.52 -0.64 2.50
C CYS A 127 -1.61 0.67 3.30
N THR A 128 -1.10 0.71 4.53
CA THR A 128 -1.06 1.96 5.31
C THR A 128 -0.15 3.01 4.66
N GLU A 129 0.99 2.62 4.12
CA GLU A 129 1.87 3.49 3.35
C GLU A 129 1.14 4.07 2.12
N ALA A 130 0.41 3.23 1.36
CA ALA A 130 -0.38 3.66 0.21
C ALA A 130 -1.54 4.59 0.60
N LEU A 131 -2.26 4.30 1.69
CA LEU A 131 -3.29 5.18 2.25
C LEU A 131 -2.70 6.56 2.60
N THR A 132 -1.54 6.58 3.28
CA THR A 132 -0.84 7.81 3.64
C THR A 132 -0.50 8.65 2.42
N MET A 133 -0.10 8.00 1.32
CA MET A 133 0.26 8.66 0.05
C MET A 133 -0.93 8.96 -0.85
N ASN A 134 -2.17 8.70 -0.44
CA ASN A 134 -3.38 8.80 -1.28
C ASN A 134 -3.25 8.02 -2.58
N LEU A 135 -2.63 6.85 -2.55
CA LEU A 135 -2.37 6.04 -3.71
C LEU A 135 -3.43 4.95 -3.86
N PRO A 136 -4.27 4.97 -4.92
CA PRO A 136 -5.22 3.91 -5.22
C PRO A 136 -4.56 2.54 -5.31
N MET A 137 -5.24 1.50 -4.83
CA MET A 137 -4.69 0.16 -4.73
C MET A 137 -5.45 -0.84 -5.59
N VAL A 138 -4.72 -1.72 -6.28
CA VAL A 138 -5.25 -3.00 -6.79
C VAL A 138 -4.62 -4.11 -5.95
N LEU A 139 -5.47 -4.85 -5.24
CA LEU A 139 -5.05 -5.88 -4.31
C LEU A 139 -5.17 -7.27 -4.92
N VAL A 140 -4.09 -8.02 -4.85
CA VAL A 140 -3.99 -9.38 -5.40
C VAL A 140 -3.39 -10.34 -4.39
N ASN A 141 -3.56 -11.64 -4.61
CA ASN A 141 -2.88 -12.70 -3.86
C ASN A 141 -3.07 -12.61 -2.33
N ALA A 142 -4.25 -12.20 -1.87
CA ALA A 142 -4.58 -12.13 -0.45
C ALA A 142 -4.53 -13.52 0.21
N LEU A 143 -3.68 -13.68 1.21
CA LEU A 143 -3.63 -14.89 2.03
C LEU A 143 -4.88 -14.98 2.93
N PRO A 144 -5.34 -16.21 3.24
CA PRO A 144 -6.44 -16.39 4.19
C PRO A 144 -6.15 -15.74 5.55
N GLY A 145 -7.20 -15.21 6.19
CA GLY A 145 -7.10 -14.52 7.48
C GLY A 145 -6.93 -13.02 7.33
N GLN A 146 -5.90 -12.46 7.93
CA GLN A 146 -5.71 -11.00 8.05
C GLN A 146 -5.66 -10.28 6.70
N GLU A 147 -4.98 -10.83 5.69
CA GLU A 147 -4.86 -10.15 4.40
C GLU A 147 -6.20 -10.07 3.67
N ARG A 148 -7.06 -11.11 3.76
CA ARG A 148 -8.42 -11.03 3.19
C ARG A 148 -9.28 -10.00 3.90
N ALA A 149 -9.20 -9.93 5.22
CA ALA A 149 -9.93 -8.93 6.00
C ALA A 149 -9.46 -7.50 5.63
N ASN A 150 -8.15 -7.29 5.46
CA ASN A 150 -7.60 -6.01 5.01
C ASN A 150 -8.10 -5.66 3.60
N ALA A 151 -8.09 -6.62 2.66
CA ALA A 151 -8.54 -6.39 1.30
C ALA A 151 -10.01 -5.96 1.25
N GLN A 152 -10.87 -6.69 1.96
CA GLN A 152 -12.29 -6.38 2.05
C GLN A 152 -12.52 -4.99 2.65
N HIS A 153 -11.87 -4.68 3.76
CA HIS A 153 -11.99 -3.38 4.43
C HIS A 153 -11.59 -2.21 3.52
N LEU A 154 -10.44 -2.33 2.82
CA LEU A 154 -9.96 -1.29 1.90
C LEU A 154 -10.86 -1.12 0.68
N GLU A 155 -11.45 -2.18 0.19
CA GLU A 155 -12.43 -2.16 -0.90
C GLU A 155 -13.72 -1.48 -0.46
N GLU A 156 -14.25 -1.81 0.73
CA GLU A 156 -15.44 -1.18 1.33
C GLU A 156 -15.22 0.34 1.57
N GLN A 157 -14.00 0.75 1.92
CA GLN A 157 -13.62 2.16 2.03
C GLN A 157 -13.48 2.88 0.68
N GLY A 158 -13.50 2.16 -0.43
CA GLY A 158 -13.30 2.72 -1.76
C GLY A 158 -11.85 3.07 -2.11
N CYS A 159 -10.88 2.65 -1.31
CA CYS A 159 -9.45 2.89 -1.51
C CYS A 159 -8.78 1.87 -2.43
N ALA A 160 -9.40 0.70 -2.57
CA ALA A 160 -8.84 -0.42 -3.30
C ALA A 160 -9.88 -1.11 -4.19
N VAL A 161 -9.38 -1.87 -5.16
CA VAL A 161 -10.11 -2.92 -5.86
C VAL A 161 -9.41 -4.24 -5.56
N TRP A 162 -10.13 -5.17 -4.95
CA TRP A 162 -9.61 -6.51 -4.72
C TRP A 162 -9.99 -7.41 -5.89
N THR A 163 -9.00 -7.79 -6.69
CA THR A 163 -9.23 -8.52 -7.94
C THR A 163 -8.59 -9.90 -7.97
N ARG A 164 -9.10 -10.74 -8.84
CA ARG A 164 -8.50 -12.03 -9.14
C ARG A 164 -7.39 -11.86 -10.18
N LYS A 165 -6.47 -12.82 -10.20
CA LYS A 165 -5.31 -12.81 -11.07
C LYS A 165 -5.67 -12.73 -12.58
N ASN A 166 -6.77 -13.37 -12.99
CA ASN A 166 -7.23 -13.37 -14.39
C ASN A 166 -7.94 -12.06 -14.79
N GLU A 167 -8.39 -11.26 -13.83
CA GLU A 167 -9.10 -9.99 -14.04
C GLU A 167 -8.16 -8.78 -13.85
N LEU A 168 -6.92 -9.03 -13.44
CA LEU A 168 -5.96 -7.99 -13.06
C LEU A 168 -5.68 -6.99 -14.18
N ALA A 169 -5.45 -7.47 -15.40
CA ALA A 169 -5.14 -6.61 -16.54
C ALA A 169 -6.31 -5.68 -16.88
N ASP A 170 -7.52 -6.23 -16.95
CA ASP A 170 -8.74 -5.46 -17.23
C ASP A 170 -9.05 -4.46 -16.10
N THR A 171 -8.81 -4.86 -14.85
CA THR A 171 -8.99 -3.97 -13.68
C THR A 171 -8.04 -2.78 -13.76
N VAL A 172 -6.75 -3.00 -14.01
CA VAL A 172 -5.75 -1.94 -14.08
C VAL A 172 -6.01 -1.04 -15.29
N ASP A 173 -6.31 -1.61 -16.46
CA ASP A 173 -6.63 -0.86 -17.67
C ASP A 173 -7.87 0.04 -17.47
N GLY A 174 -8.93 -0.51 -16.90
CA GLY A 174 -10.15 0.22 -16.59
C GLY A 174 -9.96 1.36 -15.60
N LEU A 175 -9.11 1.18 -14.59
CA LEU A 175 -8.79 2.23 -13.62
C LEU A 175 -7.94 3.33 -14.23
N LEU A 176 -6.87 3.01 -14.97
CA LEU A 176 -5.99 3.99 -15.58
C LEU A 176 -6.68 4.83 -16.67
N LYS A 177 -7.71 4.28 -17.34
CA LYS A 177 -8.56 4.99 -18.30
C LYS A 177 -9.63 5.85 -17.63
N ASN A 178 -9.89 5.69 -16.34
CA ASN A 178 -10.93 6.40 -15.60
C ASN A 178 -10.32 7.32 -14.53
N GLU A 179 -9.89 8.51 -14.96
CA GLU A 179 -9.26 9.51 -14.08
C GLU A 179 -10.17 9.93 -12.90
N ASP A 180 -11.48 10.00 -13.12
CA ASP A 180 -12.41 10.37 -12.05
C ASP A 180 -12.51 9.28 -10.99
N LYS A 181 -12.50 8.01 -11.39
CA LYS A 181 -12.45 6.89 -10.47
C LYS A 181 -11.15 6.87 -9.65
N LEU A 182 -10.00 7.07 -10.29
CA LEU A 182 -8.71 7.17 -9.60
C LEU A 182 -8.70 8.34 -8.60
N LYS A 183 -9.23 9.50 -8.96
CA LYS A 183 -9.35 10.65 -8.06
C LYS A 183 -10.25 10.34 -6.85
N GLN A 184 -11.40 9.70 -7.09
CA GLN A 184 -12.30 9.27 -6.00
C GLN A 184 -11.61 8.30 -5.06
N MET A 185 -10.89 7.29 -5.58
CA MET A 185 -10.13 6.35 -4.77
C MET A 185 -9.02 7.04 -3.98
N ALA A 186 -8.29 7.96 -4.60
CA ALA A 186 -7.24 8.73 -3.92
C ALA A 186 -7.80 9.60 -2.77
N LEU A 187 -8.96 10.22 -2.97
CA LEU A 187 -9.67 10.95 -1.91
C LEU A 187 -10.10 10.03 -0.77
N ALA A 188 -10.64 8.85 -1.10
CA ALA A 188 -11.03 7.85 -0.10
C ALA A 188 -9.83 7.39 0.75
N CYS A 189 -8.64 7.20 0.14
CA CYS A 189 -7.42 6.87 0.88
C CYS A 189 -7.05 7.94 1.94
N GLY A 190 -7.40 9.21 1.69
CA GLY A 190 -7.02 10.34 2.54
C GLY A 190 -7.89 10.56 3.77
N ASN A 191 -8.99 9.84 3.95
CA ASN A 191 -10.01 10.14 4.95
C ASN A 191 -9.55 9.88 6.40
N ASP A 192 -8.52 9.08 6.65
CA ASP A 192 -8.08 8.66 8.00
C ASP A 192 -6.60 8.98 8.27
N LYS A 193 -6.15 10.18 7.85
CA LYS A 193 -4.76 10.60 8.07
C LYS A 193 -4.50 10.96 9.52
N LYS A 194 -3.93 10.01 10.26
CA LYS A 194 -3.39 10.23 11.60
C LYS A 194 -1.87 10.06 11.58
N ASP A 195 -1.16 10.90 12.32
CA ASP A 195 0.23 10.61 12.66
C ASP A 195 0.23 9.60 13.81
N SER A 196 0.07 8.34 13.45
CA SER A 196 0.01 7.22 14.40
C SER A 196 1.24 7.14 15.29
N ALA A 197 2.41 7.53 14.79
CA ALA A 197 3.64 7.52 15.57
C ALA A 197 3.60 8.58 16.67
N LEU A 198 3.17 9.80 16.33
CA LEU A 198 3.02 10.89 17.31
C LEU A 198 1.97 10.55 18.35
N GLU A 199 0.82 10.00 17.94
CA GLU A 199 -0.26 9.62 18.87
C GLU A 199 0.21 8.54 19.86
N ILE A 200 0.97 7.53 19.38
CA ILE A 200 1.55 6.50 20.26
C ILE A 200 2.50 7.14 21.30
N VAL A 201 3.37 8.06 20.89
CA VAL A 201 4.30 8.74 21.79
C VAL A 201 3.55 9.54 22.84
N GLN A 202 2.53 10.31 22.47
CA GLN A 202 1.72 11.10 23.40
C GLN A 202 1.01 10.22 24.45
N ILE A 203 0.49 9.05 24.04
CA ILE A 203 -0.12 8.10 24.97
C ILE A 203 0.93 7.57 25.97
N LEU A 204 2.12 7.21 25.49
CA LEU A 204 3.20 6.71 26.35
C LEU A 204 3.68 7.76 27.33
N ASP A 205 3.86 9.02 26.91
CA ASP A 205 4.25 10.13 27.76
C ASP A 205 3.22 10.35 28.88
N HIS A 206 1.93 10.36 28.54
CA HIS A 206 0.86 10.49 29.52
C HIS A 206 0.84 9.33 30.56
N MET A 207 1.08 8.10 30.10
CA MET A 207 1.17 6.93 30.98
C MET A 207 2.37 7.02 31.95
N LEU A 208 3.50 7.55 31.48
CA LEU A 208 4.69 7.73 32.31
C LEU A 208 4.47 8.80 33.39
N GLU A 209 3.88 9.94 33.03
CA GLU A 209 3.55 11.02 33.95
C GLU A 209 2.55 10.56 35.03
N SER A 210 1.56 9.76 34.66
CA SER A 210 0.54 9.23 35.58
C SER A 210 1.08 8.22 36.59
N ASN A 211 2.20 7.55 36.29
CA ASN A 211 2.85 6.58 37.18
C ASN A 211 3.92 7.22 38.08
N THR A 212 4.24 8.50 37.91
CA THR A 212 5.26 9.21 38.71
C THR A 212 4.65 10.04 39.85
N ASN A 213 3.33 10.08 39.95
CA ASN A 213 2.56 10.71 41.04
C ASN A 213 1.90 9.66 41.94
#